data_c1669f52af79f5697ee5c31cc9a609c2
#
_entry.id   c1669f52af79f5697ee5c31cc9a609c2
#
_cell.length_a   1.000
_cell.length_b   1.000
_cell.length_c   1.000
_cell.angle_alpha   90.00
_cell.angle_beta   90.00
_cell.angle_gamma   90.00
#
_symmetry.space_group_name_H-M   'P 1'
#
loop_
_entity.id
_entity.type
_entity.pdbx_description
1 polymer ?
#
loop_
_entity_poly.entity_id
_entity_poly.type
_entity_poly.pdbx_seq_one_letter_code
_entity_poly.pdbx_strand_id
1 'polypeptide(L)'
;KQEKAFIRLVVTFATLVKSSCKSFNEVLKQVYNANDERSAFIIKNIFQPVYERYIQKLSESKQIDFTDAILQATEICRTSHPIEYDYIIVDEFQDISVDRYNFLKVLREGNHPAKLYCVGDDWQSIYRFSGSDMALFNQFPEYFGATEINKIETTYRFGEPLVALSSQFIQRNKAQIQKNIRSFNSEMKTELEFHPYERRDYCNTIRQLIASIPSDKSVFLLGRYSFDDYYLSFMYQSIK
;
A
#
# COMPACT_ATOMS: atom_id res chain seq x y z
N LYS A 1 2.64 -26.16 0.76
CA LYS A 1 1.82 -25.00 1.21
C LYS A 1 2.59 -24.12 2.21
N GLN A 2 3.18 -24.70 3.25
CA GLN A 2 3.97 -23.99 4.28
C GLN A 2 5.22 -23.34 3.71
N GLU A 3 5.95 -24.01 2.82
CA GLU A 3 7.14 -23.48 2.17
C GLU A 3 6.85 -22.19 1.38
N LYS A 4 5.79 -22.19 0.55
CA LYS A 4 5.40 -20.99 -0.20
C LYS A 4 5.01 -19.81 0.71
N ALA A 5 4.35 -20.10 1.84
CA ALA A 5 4.01 -19.09 2.83
C ALA A 5 5.27 -18.50 3.48
N PHE A 6 6.23 -19.35 3.83
CA PHE A 6 7.51 -18.91 4.39
C PHE A 6 8.31 -18.05 3.39
N ILE A 7 8.40 -18.48 2.12
CA ILE A 7 9.06 -17.69 1.07
C ILE A 7 8.42 -16.31 0.94
N ARG A 8 7.09 -16.24 0.90
CA ARG A 8 6.39 -14.94 0.85
C ARG A 8 6.73 -14.05 2.05
N LEU A 9 6.77 -14.62 3.25
CA LEU A 9 7.12 -13.89 4.47
C LEU A 9 8.54 -13.32 4.39
N VAL A 10 9.51 -14.13 3.94
CA VAL A 10 10.91 -13.70 3.77
C VAL A 10 11.02 -12.59 2.73
N VAL A 11 10.35 -12.73 1.59
CA VAL A 11 10.34 -11.70 0.53
C VAL A 11 9.74 -10.40 1.05
N THR A 12 8.58 -10.47 1.73
CA THR A 12 7.96 -9.28 2.33
C THR A 12 8.90 -8.61 3.32
N PHE A 13 9.54 -9.38 4.20
CA PHE A 13 10.48 -8.85 5.17
C PHE A 13 11.70 -8.18 4.50
N ALA A 14 12.28 -8.84 3.48
CA ALA A 14 13.40 -8.28 2.72
C ALA A 14 13.03 -6.94 2.06
N THR A 15 11.84 -6.88 1.45
CA THR A 15 11.32 -5.65 0.84
C THR A 15 11.16 -4.54 1.89
N LEU A 16 10.56 -4.85 3.06
CA LEU A 16 10.37 -3.89 4.15
C LEU A 16 11.70 -3.34 4.69
N VAL A 17 12.70 -4.20 4.88
CA VAL A 17 14.03 -3.77 5.33
C VAL A 17 14.66 -2.83 4.30
N LYS A 18 14.69 -3.20 3.03
CA LYS A 18 15.25 -2.37 1.96
C LYS A 18 14.51 -1.04 1.80
N SER A 19 13.18 -1.08 1.71
CA SER A 19 12.35 0.14 1.50
C SER A 19 12.38 1.10 2.69
N SER A 20 12.67 0.60 3.89
CA SER A 20 12.89 1.45 5.08
C SER A 20 14.24 2.19 5.08
N CYS A 21 15.15 1.83 4.17
CA CYS A 21 16.55 2.33 4.15
C CYS A 21 17.29 2.12 5.47
N LYS A 22 16.89 1.11 6.27
CA LYS A 22 17.53 0.76 7.54
C LYS A 22 18.45 -0.46 7.39
N SER A 23 19.54 -0.44 8.13
CA SER A 23 20.35 -1.63 8.29
C SER A 23 19.64 -2.68 9.17
N PHE A 24 20.04 -3.94 9.06
CA PHE A 24 19.55 -4.99 9.93
C PHE A 24 19.74 -4.70 11.42
N ASN A 25 20.88 -4.09 11.77
CA ASN A 25 21.17 -3.72 13.15
C ASN A 25 20.20 -2.66 13.69
N GLU A 26 19.80 -1.70 12.88
CA GLU A 26 18.78 -0.71 13.26
C GLU A 26 17.40 -1.35 13.43
N VAL A 27 17.02 -2.28 12.54
CA VAL A 27 15.78 -3.05 12.66
C VAL A 27 15.79 -3.88 13.95
N LEU A 28 16.86 -4.62 14.22
CA LEU A 28 17.01 -5.39 15.45
C LEU A 28 16.93 -4.51 16.70
N LYS A 29 17.62 -3.37 16.70
CA LYS A 29 17.55 -2.42 17.82
C LYS A 29 16.13 -1.93 18.09
N GLN A 30 15.35 -1.64 17.04
CA GLN A 30 13.95 -1.25 17.20
C GLN A 30 13.10 -2.35 17.83
N VAL A 31 13.29 -3.59 17.41
CA VAL A 31 12.55 -4.75 17.93
C VAL A 31 12.93 -5.04 19.38
N TYR A 32 14.21 -4.94 19.74
CA TYR A 32 14.65 -5.05 21.14
C TYR A 32 14.09 -3.92 22.02
N ASN A 33 14.05 -2.70 21.52
CA ASN A 33 13.45 -1.57 22.24
C ASN A 33 11.94 -1.75 22.47
N ALA A 34 11.26 -2.52 21.62
CA ALA A 34 9.86 -2.91 21.80
C ALA A 34 9.66 -4.11 22.73
N ASN A 35 10.74 -4.62 23.36
CA ASN A 35 10.74 -5.81 24.23
C ASN A 35 10.19 -7.09 23.55
N ASP A 36 10.36 -7.21 22.22
CA ASP A 36 9.93 -8.39 21.47
C ASP A 36 11.15 -9.29 21.15
N GLU A 37 11.63 -9.98 22.18
CA GLU A 37 12.78 -10.87 22.08
C GLU A 37 12.55 -12.02 21.08
N ARG A 38 11.30 -12.50 20.96
CA ARG A 38 10.96 -13.57 20.02
C ARG A 38 11.13 -13.11 18.58
N SER A 39 10.61 -11.93 18.23
CA SER A 39 10.79 -11.36 16.89
C SER A 39 12.26 -11.04 16.62
N ALA A 40 12.99 -10.51 17.60
CA ALA A 40 14.42 -10.26 17.46
C ALA A 40 15.21 -11.56 17.19
N PHE A 41 14.90 -12.63 17.89
CA PHE A 41 15.51 -13.96 17.66
C PHE A 41 15.23 -14.47 16.24
N ILE A 42 13.99 -14.38 15.77
CA ILE A 42 13.58 -14.83 14.43
C ILE A 42 14.28 -13.98 13.36
N ILE A 43 14.30 -12.67 13.52
CA ILE A 43 14.95 -11.76 12.58
C ILE A 43 16.45 -12.08 12.47
N LYS A 44 17.13 -12.19 13.60
CA LYS A 44 18.57 -12.41 13.63
C LYS A 44 18.98 -13.80 13.11
N ASN A 45 18.24 -14.83 13.50
CA ASN A 45 18.71 -16.22 13.27
C ASN A 45 18.07 -16.88 12.04
N ILE A 46 16.97 -16.31 11.51
CA ILE A 46 16.26 -16.87 10.36
C ILE A 46 16.27 -15.88 9.18
N PHE A 47 15.76 -14.68 9.37
CA PHE A 47 15.64 -13.74 8.25
C PHE A 47 16.96 -13.16 7.81
N GLN A 48 17.85 -12.76 8.72
CA GLN A 48 19.11 -12.15 8.38
C GLN A 48 20.00 -13.07 7.51
N PRO A 49 20.25 -14.35 7.86
CA PRO A 49 21.07 -15.22 7.02
C PRO A 49 20.47 -15.44 5.62
N VAL A 50 19.13 -15.58 5.53
CA VAL A 50 18.44 -15.74 4.24
C VAL A 50 18.56 -14.46 3.40
N TYR A 51 18.38 -13.30 4.01
CA TYR A 51 18.54 -12.02 3.35
C TYR A 51 19.96 -11.79 2.85
N GLU A 52 20.97 -12.03 3.67
CA GLU A 52 22.39 -11.91 3.28
C GLU A 52 22.71 -12.80 2.08
N ARG A 53 22.20 -14.04 2.10
CA ARG A 53 22.37 -14.96 0.96
C ARG A 53 21.63 -14.50 -0.29
N TYR A 54 20.45 -13.90 -0.13
CA TYR A 54 19.69 -13.31 -1.23
C TYR A 54 20.49 -12.17 -1.88
N ILE A 55 21.00 -11.22 -1.09
CA ILE A 55 21.81 -10.10 -1.58
C ILE A 55 23.07 -10.60 -2.29
N GLN A 56 23.75 -11.60 -1.71
CA GLN A 56 24.92 -12.20 -2.33
C GLN A 56 24.58 -12.80 -3.71
N LYS A 57 23.47 -13.54 -3.81
CA LYS A 57 23.02 -14.11 -5.10
C LYS A 57 22.69 -13.06 -6.14
N LEU A 58 22.02 -11.98 -5.77
CA LEU A 58 21.76 -10.87 -6.68
C LEU A 58 23.09 -10.30 -7.23
N SER A 59 24.07 -10.07 -6.34
CA SER A 59 25.39 -9.57 -6.72
C SER A 59 26.14 -10.54 -7.64
N GLU A 60 26.20 -11.83 -7.31
CA GLU A 60 26.82 -12.89 -8.13
C GLU A 60 26.21 -12.97 -9.53
N SER A 61 24.87 -12.80 -9.64
CA SER A 61 24.12 -12.86 -10.89
C SER A 61 24.08 -11.52 -11.65
N LYS A 62 24.65 -10.45 -11.06
CA LYS A 62 24.52 -9.08 -11.58
C LYS A 62 23.07 -8.66 -11.81
N GLN A 63 22.19 -9.04 -10.89
CA GLN A 63 20.77 -8.72 -10.89
C GLN A 63 20.44 -7.75 -9.76
N ILE A 64 19.38 -7.01 -9.95
CA ILE A 64 18.80 -6.11 -8.95
C ILE A 64 17.31 -6.40 -8.83
N ASP A 65 16.73 -6.18 -7.66
CA ASP A 65 15.28 -6.13 -7.49
C ASP A 65 14.74 -4.70 -7.65
N PHE A 66 13.41 -4.55 -7.58
CA PHE A 66 12.78 -3.24 -7.75
C PHE A 66 13.20 -2.21 -6.69
N THR A 67 13.42 -2.64 -5.45
CA THR A 67 13.88 -1.74 -4.40
C THR A 67 15.33 -1.33 -4.63
N ASP A 68 16.20 -2.27 -5.07
CA ASP A 68 17.57 -1.95 -5.46
C ASP A 68 17.60 -0.94 -6.61
N ALA A 69 16.69 -1.05 -7.58
CA ALA A 69 16.62 -0.10 -8.67
C ALA A 69 16.34 1.33 -8.17
N ILE A 70 15.44 1.50 -7.21
CA ILE A 70 15.16 2.81 -6.59
C ILE A 70 16.37 3.31 -5.79
N LEU A 71 16.99 2.45 -4.98
CA LEU A 71 18.16 2.82 -4.19
C LEU A 71 19.35 3.22 -5.06
N GLN A 72 19.63 2.46 -6.13
CA GLN A 72 20.70 2.77 -7.08
C GLN A 72 20.39 4.04 -7.88
N ALA A 73 19.14 4.22 -8.34
CA ALA A 73 18.73 5.46 -8.99
C ALA A 73 18.92 6.68 -8.09
N THR A 74 18.60 6.55 -6.80
CA THR A 74 18.84 7.60 -5.80
C THR A 74 20.32 7.97 -5.71
N GLU A 75 21.19 6.98 -5.67
CA GLU A 75 22.62 7.21 -5.59
C GLU A 75 23.21 7.80 -6.87
N ILE A 76 22.76 7.33 -8.04
CA ILE A 76 23.13 7.90 -9.34
C ILE A 76 22.71 9.37 -9.41
N CYS A 77 21.48 9.69 -9.05
CA CYS A 77 21.00 11.08 -9.05
C CYS A 77 21.75 11.98 -8.06
N ARG A 78 22.28 11.41 -6.97
CA ARG A 78 23.06 12.16 -5.99
C ARG A 78 24.47 12.46 -6.50
N THR A 79 25.08 11.54 -7.26
CA THR A 79 26.48 11.64 -7.71
C THR A 79 26.64 12.19 -9.12
N SER A 80 25.59 12.09 -9.94
CA SER A 80 25.57 12.57 -11.32
C SER A 80 24.61 13.75 -11.45
N HIS A 81 24.78 14.56 -12.51
CA HIS A 81 23.81 15.62 -12.79
C HIS A 81 22.53 14.97 -13.34
N PRO A 82 21.43 14.99 -12.60
CA PRO A 82 20.18 14.40 -13.06
C PRO A 82 19.61 15.21 -14.25
N ILE A 83 18.68 14.60 -14.98
CA ILE A 83 17.87 15.31 -15.97
C ILE A 83 17.12 16.43 -15.24
N GLU A 84 17.14 17.64 -15.76
CA GLU A 84 16.45 18.77 -15.18
C GLU A 84 14.94 18.69 -15.46
N TYR A 85 14.15 18.93 -14.42
CA TYR A 85 12.69 18.94 -14.48
C TYR A 85 12.15 20.25 -13.91
N ASP A 86 11.20 20.85 -14.58
CA ASP A 86 10.44 22.00 -14.04
C ASP A 86 9.40 21.54 -13.01
N TYR A 87 8.82 20.36 -13.25
CA TYR A 87 7.77 19.77 -12.42
C TYR A 87 8.03 18.28 -12.16
N ILE A 88 7.80 17.87 -10.94
CA ILE A 88 7.78 16.48 -10.51
C ILE A 88 6.37 16.19 -10.01
N ILE A 89 5.66 15.29 -10.71
CA ILE A 89 4.28 14.94 -10.38
C ILE A 89 4.24 13.50 -9.89
N VAL A 90 3.64 13.28 -8.71
CA VAL A 90 3.52 11.96 -8.10
C VAL A 90 2.06 11.67 -7.81
N ASP A 91 1.57 10.57 -8.37
CA ASP A 91 0.22 10.05 -8.10
C ASP A 91 0.27 8.96 -7.03
N GLU A 92 -0.86 8.67 -6.38
CA GLU A 92 -1.01 7.68 -5.31
C GLU A 92 0.03 7.85 -4.18
N PHE A 93 0.29 9.12 -3.80
CA PHE A 93 1.36 9.47 -2.86
C PHE A 93 1.18 8.86 -1.47
N GLN A 94 -0.02 8.43 -1.08
CA GLN A 94 -0.27 7.72 0.19
C GLN A 94 0.45 6.37 0.29
N ASP A 95 0.92 5.83 -0.84
CA ASP A 95 1.64 4.55 -0.90
C ASP A 95 3.16 4.72 -0.96
N ILE A 96 3.65 5.94 -0.67
CA ILE A 96 5.08 6.23 -0.68
C ILE A 96 5.81 5.53 0.46
N SER A 97 6.99 4.98 0.15
CA SER A 97 7.94 4.40 1.10
C SER A 97 9.16 5.30 1.29
N VAL A 98 9.96 5.03 2.31
CA VAL A 98 11.13 5.87 2.64
C VAL A 98 12.17 5.91 1.51
N ASP A 99 12.40 4.79 0.82
CA ASP A 99 13.30 4.74 -0.34
C ASP A 99 12.83 5.64 -1.49
N ARG A 100 11.53 5.63 -1.79
CA ARG A 100 10.94 6.50 -2.81
C ARG A 100 10.94 7.97 -2.39
N TYR A 101 10.68 8.24 -1.11
CA TYR A 101 10.82 9.59 -0.57
C TYR A 101 12.25 10.12 -0.75
N ASN A 102 13.27 9.32 -0.40
CA ASN A 102 14.66 9.69 -0.58
C ASN A 102 15.02 9.96 -2.05
N PHE A 103 14.48 9.14 -2.96
CA PHE A 103 14.64 9.36 -4.40
C PHE A 103 14.03 10.69 -4.86
N LEU A 104 12.77 10.97 -4.47
CA LEU A 104 12.10 12.24 -4.79
C LEU A 104 12.85 13.45 -4.22
N LYS A 105 13.37 13.32 -3.00
CA LYS A 105 14.13 14.37 -2.36
C LYS A 105 15.41 14.70 -3.17
N VAL A 106 16.16 13.70 -3.56
CA VAL A 106 17.38 13.88 -4.37
C VAL A 106 17.06 14.46 -5.75
N LEU A 107 15.99 13.98 -6.40
CA LEU A 107 15.54 14.55 -7.68
C LEU A 107 15.18 16.02 -7.55
N ARG A 108 14.46 16.40 -6.51
CA ARG A 108 14.06 17.79 -6.28
C ARG A 108 15.25 18.68 -5.96
N GLU A 109 16.17 18.22 -5.13
CA GLU A 109 17.38 18.99 -4.76
C GLU A 109 18.30 19.21 -5.97
N GLY A 110 18.39 18.23 -6.88
CA GLY A 110 19.15 18.31 -8.12
C GLY A 110 18.51 19.16 -9.21
N ASN A 111 17.21 19.42 -9.10
CA ASN A 111 16.39 20.15 -10.09
C ASN A 111 15.79 21.43 -9.48
N HIS A 112 16.63 22.30 -8.99
CA HIS A 112 16.14 23.55 -8.45
C HIS A 112 15.88 24.57 -9.58
N PRO A 113 14.69 25.16 -9.67
CA PRO A 113 13.58 25.17 -8.68
C PRO A 113 12.39 24.23 -9.02
N ALA A 114 12.61 22.95 -9.28
CA ALA A 114 11.54 22.02 -9.60
C ALA A 114 10.37 22.08 -8.60
N LYS A 115 9.16 22.19 -9.11
CA LYS A 115 7.93 22.17 -8.30
C LYS A 115 7.46 20.73 -8.13
N LEU A 116 7.22 20.33 -6.88
CA LEU A 116 6.67 19.02 -6.55
C LEU A 116 5.16 19.12 -6.40
N TYR A 117 4.42 18.28 -7.12
CA TYR A 117 2.97 18.15 -7.05
C TYR A 117 2.62 16.68 -6.75
N CYS A 118 2.00 16.45 -5.58
CA CYS A 118 1.63 15.12 -5.14
C CYS A 118 0.12 14.99 -5.00
N VAL A 119 -0.44 13.91 -5.50
CA VAL A 119 -1.86 13.57 -5.36
C VAL A 119 -1.97 12.24 -4.62
N GLY A 120 -2.93 12.14 -3.72
CA GLY A 120 -3.15 10.91 -2.97
C GLY A 120 -4.36 10.99 -2.06
N ASP A 121 -4.74 9.86 -1.51
CA ASP A 121 -5.88 9.71 -0.62
C ASP A 121 -5.52 8.79 0.55
N ASP A 122 -5.31 9.36 1.74
CA ASP A 122 -4.96 8.61 2.96
C ASP A 122 -6.01 7.55 3.33
N TRP A 123 -7.27 7.74 2.93
CA TRP A 123 -8.32 6.75 3.14
C TRP A 123 -8.12 5.49 2.29
N GLN A 124 -7.33 5.56 1.22
CA GLN A 124 -6.99 4.43 0.34
C GLN A 124 -5.63 3.80 0.66
N SER A 125 -4.93 4.26 1.69
CA SER A 125 -3.65 3.66 2.08
C SER A 125 -3.83 2.27 2.69
N ILE A 126 -3.63 1.26 1.88
CA ILE A 126 -3.75 -0.16 2.25
C ILE A 126 -2.44 -0.93 2.10
N TYR A 127 -1.35 -0.27 1.69
CA TYR A 127 -0.06 -0.89 1.35
C TYR A 127 1.01 -0.75 2.44
N ARG A 128 0.62 -0.55 3.70
CA ARG A 128 1.56 -0.50 4.83
C ARG A 128 2.44 -1.75 4.93
N PHE A 129 1.90 -2.90 4.56
CA PHE A 129 2.63 -4.16 4.56
C PHE A 129 3.73 -4.24 3.48
N SER A 130 3.71 -3.36 2.49
CA SER A 130 4.75 -3.24 1.45
C SER A 130 5.72 -2.07 1.68
N GLY A 131 5.63 -1.42 2.84
CA GLY A 131 6.60 -0.40 3.27
C GLY A 131 6.14 1.04 3.12
N SER A 132 4.87 1.31 2.78
CA SER A 132 4.36 2.68 2.76
C SER A 132 4.39 3.30 4.17
N ASP A 133 4.78 4.57 4.25
CA ASP A 133 4.84 5.33 5.49
C ASP A 133 3.88 6.52 5.43
N MET A 134 2.78 6.40 6.15
CA MET A 134 1.74 7.44 6.22
C MET A 134 2.22 8.76 6.85
N ALA A 135 3.32 8.76 7.61
CA ALA A 135 3.88 10.00 8.12
C ALA A 135 4.33 10.92 6.97
N LEU A 136 4.91 10.35 5.92
CA LEU A 136 5.33 11.09 4.74
C LEU A 136 4.16 11.81 4.03
N PHE A 137 2.97 11.21 4.07
CA PHE A 137 1.76 11.80 3.52
C PHE A 137 1.12 12.82 4.48
N ASN A 138 0.88 12.42 5.72
CA ASN A 138 0.14 13.23 6.69
C ASN A 138 0.93 14.44 7.18
N GLN A 139 2.27 14.34 7.22
CA GLN A 139 3.19 15.39 7.66
C GLN A 139 3.97 15.98 6.47
N PHE A 140 3.38 16.00 5.29
CA PHE A 140 4.03 16.44 4.05
C PHE A 140 4.83 17.73 4.19
N PRO A 141 4.33 18.81 4.84
CA PRO A 141 5.10 20.04 5.02
C PRO A 141 6.39 19.86 5.83
N GLU A 142 6.45 18.91 6.74
CA GLU A 142 7.64 18.63 7.56
C GLU A 142 8.76 18.02 6.72
N TYR A 143 8.40 17.24 5.71
CA TYR A 143 9.32 16.55 4.81
C TYR A 143 9.72 17.37 3.58
N PHE A 144 8.81 18.15 3.03
CA PHE A 144 9.01 18.88 1.77
C PHE A 144 9.02 20.41 1.90
N GLY A 145 8.78 20.94 3.10
CA GLY A 145 8.79 22.38 3.37
C GLY A 145 7.46 23.07 3.03
N ALA A 146 7.50 24.35 2.75
CA ALA A 146 6.32 25.16 2.48
C ALA A 146 5.45 24.54 1.39
N THR A 147 4.19 24.29 1.71
CA THR A 147 3.28 23.48 0.88
C THR A 147 1.89 24.09 0.90
N GLU A 148 1.24 24.10 -0.25
CA GLU A 148 -0.19 24.35 -0.37
C GLU A 148 -0.93 23.00 -0.43
N ILE A 149 -1.94 22.82 0.43
CA ILE A 149 -2.72 21.61 0.51
C ILE A 149 -4.16 21.91 0.10
N ASN A 150 -4.60 21.25 -0.96
CA ASN A 150 -5.96 21.34 -1.48
C ASN A 150 -6.69 20.00 -1.30
N LYS A 151 -7.97 20.03 -0.93
CA LYS A 151 -8.80 18.85 -0.77
C LYS A 151 -9.81 18.75 -1.89
N ILE A 152 -9.89 17.57 -2.51
CA ILE A 152 -10.95 17.23 -3.46
C ILE A 152 -12.03 16.50 -2.67
N GLU A 153 -13.16 17.16 -2.45
CA GLU A 153 -14.22 16.67 -1.58
C GLU A 153 -15.51 16.27 -2.36
N THR A 154 -15.45 16.25 -3.68
CA THR A 154 -16.58 15.81 -4.51
C THR A 154 -16.27 14.48 -5.19
N THR A 155 -17.13 13.47 -4.98
CA THR A 155 -17.05 12.19 -5.68
C THR A 155 -18.14 12.07 -6.74
N TYR A 156 -17.78 11.44 -7.87
CA TYR A 156 -18.68 11.13 -8.99
C TYR A 156 -19.00 9.64 -9.08
N ARG A 157 -18.46 8.82 -8.16
CA ARG A 157 -18.51 7.36 -8.24
C ARG A 157 -19.74 6.75 -7.58
N PHE A 158 -20.26 7.36 -6.52
CA PHE A 158 -21.38 6.81 -5.74
C PHE A 158 -22.28 7.89 -5.19
N GLY A 159 -23.52 7.47 -4.85
CA GLY A 159 -24.54 8.33 -4.27
C GLY A 159 -24.28 8.70 -2.81
N GLU A 160 -25.00 9.69 -2.33
CA GLU A 160 -24.85 10.26 -1.00
C GLU A 160 -24.97 9.24 0.15
N PRO A 161 -25.88 8.25 0.13
CA PRO A 161 -25.97 7.27 1.22
C PRO A 161 -24.68 6.48 1.45
N LEU A 162 -24.00 6.09 0.37
CA LEU A 162 -22.73 5.36 0.49
C LEU A 162 -21.58 6.29 0.91
N VAL A 163 -21.56 7.52 0.42
CA VAL A 163 -20.59 8.55 0.81
C VAL A 163 -20.67 8.81 2.31
N ALA A 164 -21.88 9.06 2.83
CA ALA A 164 -22.10 9.30 4.25
C ALA A 164 -21.65 8.12 5.12
N LEU A 165 -22.04 6.90 4.75
CA LEU A 165 -21.71 5.69 5.49
C LEU A 165 -20.21 5.41 5.49
N SER A 166 -19.56 5.46 4.33
CA SER A 166 -18.12 5.21 4.20
C SER A 166 -17.29 6.28 4.92
N SER A 167 -17.66 7.55 4.80
CA SER A 167 -17.02 8.64 5.50
C SER A 167 -17.13 8.51 7.02
N GLN A 168 -18.31 8.18 7.54
CA GLN A 168 -18.53 7.95 8.96
C GLN A 168 -17.70 6.76 9.48
N PHE A 169 -17.59 5.69 8.69
CA PHE A 169 -16.80 4.53 9.05
C PHE A 169 -15.31 4.84 9.12
N ILE A 170 -14.76 5.47 8.07
CA ILE A 170 -13.32 5.73 7.96
C ILE A 170 -12.87 6.79 8.98
N GLN A 171 -13.65 7.84 9.19
CA GLN A 171 -13.31 8.93 10.11
C GLN A 171 -13.43 8.55 11.60
N ARG A 172 -13.87 7.33 11.94
CA ARG A 172 -13.68 6.77 13.30
C ARG A 172 -12.22 6.63 13.68
N ASN A 173 -11.35 6.40 12.70
CA ASN A 173 -9.91 6.43 12.91
C ASN A 173 -9.44 7.90 12.92
N LYS A 174 -9.11 8.41 14.11
CA LYS A 174 -8.65 9.79 14.29
C LYS A 174 -7.31 10.11 13.61
N ALA A 175 -6.57 9.11 13.16
CA ALA A 175 -5.32 9.30 12.42
C ALA A 175 -5.56 9.62 10.94
N GLN A 176 -6.80 9.49 10.45
CA GLN A 176 -7.17 9.84 9.07
C GLN A 176 -7.43 11.35 8.94
N ILE A 177 -7.09 11.88 7.79
CA ILE A 177 -7.38 13.28 7.45
C ILE A 177 -8.89 13.46 7.36
N GLN A 178 -9.41 14.43 8.11
CA GLN A 178 -10.82 14.75 8.09
C GLN A 178 -11.19 15.37 6.74
N LYS A 179 -12.15 14.76 6.03
CA LYS A 179 -12.67 15.20 4.73
C LYS A 179 -14.18 15.27 4.77
N ASN A 180 -14.73 16.25 4.04
CA ASN A 180 -16.17 16.41 3.93
C ASN A 180 -16.63 16.00 2.53
N ILE A 181 -16.53 14.69 2.27
CA ILE A 181 -16.86 14.15 0.94
C ILE A 181 -18.35 14.29 0.66
N ARG A 182 -18.67 14.74 -0.54
CA ARG A 182 -20.05 14.91 -1.06
C ARG A 182 -20.19 14.19 -2.39
N SER A 183 -21.35 13.62 -2.63
CA SER A 183 -21.70 13.08 -3.95
C SER A 183 -22.03 14.22 -4.92
N PHE A 184 -21.52 14.16 -6.13
CA PHE A 184 -21.98 14.98 -7.23
C PHE A 184 -23.40 14.57 -7.67
N ASN A 185 -23.71 13.30 -7.63
CA ASN A 185 -25.00 12.75 -8.01
C ASN A 185 -25.76 12.26 -6.76
N SER A 186 -26.49 13.17 -6.14
CA SER A 186 -27.28 12.88 -4.93
C SER A 186 -28.46 11.92 -5.19
N GLU A 187 -28.91 11.80 -6.43
CA GLU A 187 -30.04 10.93 -6.82
C GLU A 187 -29.60 9.48 -7.09
N MET A 188 -28.31 9.22 -7.16
CA MET A 188 -27.79 7.87 -7.38
C MET A 188 -28.16 6.97 -6.21
N LYS A 189 -29.07 6.04 -6.46
CA LYS A 189 -29.50 5.06 -5.45
C LYS A 189 -28.35 4.10 -5.15
N THR A 190 -28.08 3.92 -3.88
CA THR A 190 -27.16 2.92 -3.38
C THR A 190 -27.84 2.12 -2.31
N GLU A 191 -27.91 0.82 -2.49
CA GLU A 191 -28.46 -0.12 -1.51
C GLU A 191 -27.30 -0.87 -0.85
N LEU A 192 -27.37 -1.04 0.46
CA LEU A 192 -26.41 -1.81 1.23
C LEU A 192 -27.19 -2.92 1.96
N GLU A 193 -26.86 -4.15 1.64
CA GLU A 193 -27.46 -5.32 2.26
C GLU A 193 -26.42 -6.08 3.09
N PHE A 194 -26.86 -6.58 4.25
CA PHE A 194 -26.04 -7.41 5.13
C PHE A 194 -26.58 -8.83 5.10
N HIS A 195 -25.78 -9.76 4.60
CA HIS A 195 -26.14 -11.18 4.54
C HIS A 195 -25.31 -11.97 5.55
N PRO A 196 -25.83 -12.26 6.75
CA PRO A 196 -25.17 -13.12 7.70
C PRO A 196 -25.06 -14.53 7.13
N TYR A 197 -23.92 -15.18 7.32
CA TYR A 197 -23.70 -16.55 6.88
C TYR A 197 -22.92 -17.34 7.93
N GLU A 198 -23.20 -18.64 7.98
CA GLU A 198 -22.31 -19.57 8.68
C GLU A 198 -21.11 -19.92 7.79
N ARG A 199 -19.94 -20.12 8.43
CA ARG A 199 -18.71 -20.40 7.70
C ARG A 199 -18.80 -21.58 6.73
N ARG A 200 -19.71 -22.53 7.01
CA ARG A 200 -19.95 -23.69 6.16
C ARG A 200 -20.77 -23.36 4.90
N ASP A 201 -21.58 -22.31 4.96
CA ASP A 201 -22.52 -21.94 3.91
C ASP A 201 -22.07 -20.73 3.07
N TYR A 202 -20.87 -20.21 3.37
CA TYR A 202 -20.29 -19.04 2.70
C TYR A 202 -20.42 -19.10 1.17
N CYS A 203 -19.97 -20.22 0.56
CA CYS A 203 -20.01 -20.38 -0.90
C CYS A 203 -21.43 -20.43 -1.46
N ASN A 204 -22.37 -21.07 -0.75
CA ASN A 204 -23.76 -21.16 -1.18
C ASN A 204 -24.46 -19.81 -1.08
N THR A 205 -24.23 -19.07 -0.01
CA THR A 205 -24.75 -17.71 0.17
C THR A 205 -24.32 -16.79 -0.97
N ILE A 206 -23.02 -16.77 -1.29
CA ILE A 206 -22.52 -15.95 -2.41
C ILE A 206 -23.12 -16.40 -3.74
N ARG A 207 -23.25 -17.70 -3.98
CA ARG A 207 -23.85 -18.23 -5.20
C ARG A 207 -25.31 -17.80 -5.38
N GLN A 208 -26.09 -17.85 -4.30
CA GLN A 208 -27.48 -17.39 -4.31
C GLN A 208 -27.58 -15.90 -4.57
N LEU A 209 -26.72 -15.10 -3.94
CA LEU A 209 -26.64 -13.66 -4.16
C LEU A 209 -26.31 -13.32 -5.63
N ILE A 210 -25.28 -13.95 -6.19
CA ILE A 210 -24.93 -13.75 -7.61
C ILE A 210 -26.06 -14.15 -8.53
N ALA A 211 -26.74 -15.29 -8.26
CA ALA A 211 -27.87 -15.77 -9.05
C ALA A 211 -29.09 -14.85 -9.00
N SER A 212 -29.23 -14.04 -7.96
CA SER A 212 -30.33 -13.06 -7.84
C SER A 212 -30.07 -11.76 -8.61
N ILE A 213 -28.83 -11.53 -9.07
CA ILE A 213 -28.47 -10.31 -9.79
C ILE A 213 -28.82 -10.45 -11.27
N PRO A 214 -29.47 -9.46 -11.89
CA PRO A 214 -29.75 -9.48 -13.33
C PRO A 214 -28.50 -9.68 -14.17
N SER A 215 -28.60 -10.45 -15.25
CA SER A 215 -27.47 -10.85 -16.10
C SER A 215 -26.81 -9.69 -16.87
N ASP A 216 -27.47 -8.54 -16.95
CA ASP A 216 -26.96 -7.30 -17.53
C ASP A 216 -26.09 -6.47 -16.57
N LYS A 217 -25.94 -6.91 -15.32
CA LYS A 217 -25.16 -6.22 -14.29
C LYS A 217 -23.78 -6.84 -14.11
N SER A 218 -22.81 -5.99 -13.83
CA SER A 218 -21.45 -6.42 -13.45
C SER A 218 -21.40 -6.69 -11.95
N VAL A 219 -20.72 -7.76 -11.55
CA VAL A 219 -20.51 -8.13 -10.15
C VAL A 219 -19.04 -8.10 -9.82
N PHE A 220 -18.68 -7.39 -8.77
CA PHE A 220 -17.32 -7.37 -8.22
C PHE A 220 -17.33 -8.07 -6.86
N LEU A 221 -16.48 -9.09 -6.70
CA LEU A 221 -16.27 -9.79 -5.44
C LEU A 221 -14.97 -9.30 -4.83
N LEU A 222 -15.06 -8.71 -3.64
CA LEU A 222 -13.91 -8.17 -2.92
C LEU A 222 -13.65 -9.03 -1.68
N GLY A 223 -12.43 -9.53 -1.54
CA GLY A 223 -11.96 -10.26 -0.39
C GLY A 223 -10.79 -9.56 0.29
N ARG A 224 -10.58 -9.84 1.56
CA ARG A 224 -9.45 -9.28 2.32
C ARG A 224 -8.14 -9.99 2.04
N TYR A 225 -8.19 -11.28 1.75
CA TYR A 225 -7.00 -12.12 1.64
C TYR A 225 -6.97 -12.87 0.30
N SER A 226 -5.77 -13.12 -0.22
CA SER A 226 -5.59 -13.88 -1.46
C SER A 226 -6.13 -15.32 -1.43
N PHE A 227 -6.39 -15.89 -0.25
CA PHE A 227 -7.03 -17.20 -0.15
C PHE A 227 -8.55 -17.13 -0.35
N ASP A 228 -9.16 -15.96 -0.21
CA ASP A 228 -10.56 -15.74 -0.56
C ASP A 228 -10.77 -15.97 -2.06
N ASP A 229 -9.79 -15.60 -2.88
CA ASP A 229 -9.78 -15.84 -4.32
C ASP A 229 -9.83 -17.34 -4.69
N TYR A 230 -9.22 -18.20 -3.88
CA TYR A 230 -9.29 -19.66 -4.09
C TYR A 230 -10.71 -20.20 -3.98
N TYR A 231 -11.50 -19.73 -3.01
CA TYR A 231 -12.90 -20.10 -2.87
C TYR A 231 -13.75 -19.52 -3.99
N LEU A 232 -13.48 -18.29 -4.40
CA LEU A 232 -14.14 -17.60 -5.50
C LEU A 232 -13.86 -18.27 -6.84
N SER A 233 -12.61 -18.64 -7.10
CA SER A 233 -12.19 -19.36 -8.32
C SER A 233 -12.86 -20.74 -8.44
N PHE A 234 -12.98 -21.46 -7.33
CA PHE A 234 -13.69 -22.75 -7.28
C PHE A 234 -15.19 -22.59 -7.57
N MET A 235 -15.80 -21.51 -7.05
CA MET A 235 -17.21 -21.20 -7.35
C MET A 235 -17.40 -20.83 -8.81
N TYR A 236 -16.49 -20.06 -9.42
CA TYR A 236 -16.60 -19.63 -10.81
C TYR A 236 -16.57 -20.82 -11.79
N GLN A 237 -15.76 -21.84 -11.51
CA GLN A 237 -15.73 -23.08 -12.30
C GLN A 237 -17.00 -23.89 -12.19
N SER A 238 -17.80 -23.72 -11.15
CA SER A 238 -19.06 -24.44 -10.93
C SER A 238 -20.31 -23.65 -11.37
N ILE A 239 -20.15 -22.42 -11.84
CA ILE A 239 -21.23 -21.57 -12.40
C ILE A 239 -21.25 -21.65 -13.96
N LYS A 240 -20.19 -22.16 -14.58
CA LYS A 240 -20.16 -22.53 -15.98
C LYS A 240 -20.74 -23.90 -16.21
#